data_4fba4c2902023e41198b51f45fd0fdb6
#
_entry.id   4fba4c2902023e41198b51f45fd0fdb6
#
_cell.length_a   1.000
_cell.length_b   1.000
_cell.length_c   1.000
_cell.angle_alpha   90.00
_cell.angle_beta   90.00
_cell.angle_gamma   90.00
#
_symmetry.space_group_name_H-M   'P 1'
#
loop_
_entity.id
_entity.type
_entity.pdbx_description
1 polymer ?
#
loop_
_entity_poly.entity_id
_entity_poly.type
_entity_poly.pdbx_seq_one_letter_code
_entity_poly.pdbx_strand_id
1 'polypeptide(L)'
;LGVLRVERGKSGAKSSLDVLRAGLKKSGLAKAERGKPFYMVGGSWRALAQMHMRVTDFPLPATHHYRMKTSQAAELKRLAEIDGEWMGSIPAPRQATAPVAAMLLQQIADELEPSELIVSAFGLREGLLYSGLRAPMRKTDPLVEAARDAGGGEHRFGQHGDLLHEWIAPIFEDKPSMERLRLAACLLATEAHVSAGYAI
;
A
#
# COMPACT_ATOMS: atom_id res chain seq x y z
N LEU A 1 -0.52 19.78 2.41
CA LEU A 1 0.94 19.92 2.47
C LEU A 1 1.59 18.66 1.91
N GLY A 2 2.45 18.81 0.89
CA GLY A 2 3.27 17.70 0.37
C GLY A 2 4.71 17.85 0.85
N VAL A 3 5.42 16.72 0.98
CA VAL A 3 6.83 16.67 1.43
C VAL A 3 7.71 17.69 0.68
N LEU A 4 7.61 17.74 -0.65
CA LEU A 4 8.35 18.68 -1.49
C LEU A 4 8.03 20.17 -1.23
N ARG A 5 6.84 20.49 -0.73
CA ARG A 5 6.49 21.87 -0.34
C ARG A 5 7.13 22.26 0.98
N VAL A 6 7.24 21.31 1.89
CA VAL A 6 7.89 21.52 3.19
C VAL A 6 9.39 21.78 2.99
N GLU A 7 10.07 21.04 2.12
CA GLU A 7 11.47 21.24 1.81
C GLU A 7 11.77 22.56 1.10
N ARG A 8 10.90 22.98 0.17
CA ARG A 8 11.09 24.22 -0.61
C ARG A 8 10.62 25.47 0.12
N GLY A 9 9.95 25.32 1.25
CA GLY A 9 9.46 26.45 2.04
C GLY A 9 10.62 27.21 2.69
N LYS A 10 10.66 28.53 2.49
CA LYS A 10 11.60 29.43 3.17
C LYS A 10 11.42 29.48 4.69
N SER A 11 10.33 28.96 5.19
CA SER A 11 10.01 28.81 6.61
C SER A 11 10.39 27.39 7.02
N GLY A 12 11.25 27.21 7.98
CA GLY A 12 11.79 25.93 8.41
C GLY A 12 10.71 24.89 8.80
N ALA A 13 11.14 23.65 9.04
CA ALA A 13 10.29 22.50 9.34
C ALA A 13 9.23 22.77 10.44
N LYS A 14 9.54 23.56 11.46
CA LYS A 14 8.59 23.97 12.51
C LYS A 14 7.37 24.71 11.97
N SER A 15 7.56 25.70 11.09
CA SER A 15 6.46 26.45 10.48
C SER A 15 5.52 25.55 9.65
N SER A 16 6.08 24.54 8.98
CA SER A 16 5.29 23.60 8.19
C SER A 16 4.44 22.66 9.05
N LEU A 17 4.94 22.25 10.21
CA LEU A 17 4.18 21.48 11.21
C LEU A 17 3.04 22.32 11.81
N ASP A 18 3.30 23.59 12.11
CA ASP A 18 2.25 24.48 12.64
C ASP A 18 1.12 24.69 11.62
N VAL A 19 1.47 24.84 10.33
CA VAL A 19 0.49 24.92 9.24
C VAL A 19 -0.30 23.62 9.12
N LEU A 20 0.36 22.45 9.26
CA LEU A 20 -0.32 21.16 9.26
C LEU A 20 -1.31 21.04 10.43
N ARG A 21 -0.85 21.35 11.65
CA ARG A 21 -1.70 21.34 12.86
C ARG A 21 -2.91 22.24 12.72
N ALA A 22 -2.67 23.48 12.32
CA ALA A 22 -3.74 24.45 12.11
C ALA A 22 -4.75 23.97 11.05
N GLY A 23 -4.25 23.37 9.96
CA GLY A 23 -5.07 22.80 8.90
C GLY A 23 -5.94 21.63 9.38
N LEU A 24 -5.34 20.68 10.10
CA LEU A 24 -6.06 19.53 10.68
C LEU A 24 -7.12 19.98 11.68
N LYS A 25 -6.79 20.92 12.55
CA LYS A 25 -7.74 21.49 13.51
C LYS A 25 -8.89 22.22 12.82
N LYS A 26 -8.59 23.08 11.85
CA LYS A 26 -9.60 23.83 11.09
C LYS A 26 -10.53 22.93 10.28
N SER A 27 -10.03 21.85 9.72
CA SER A 27 -10.82 20.90 8.91
C SER A 27 -11.75 20.01 9.77
N GLY A 28 -11.55 19.93 11.07
CA GLY A 28 -12.27 19.00 11.96
C GLY A 28 -11.85 17.54 11.81
N LEU A 29 -10.91 17.22 10.91
CA LEU A 29 -10.46 15.86 10.63
C LEU A 29 -9.90 15.17 11.87
N ALA A 30 -9.14 15.88 12.70
CA ALA A 30 -8.58 15.32 13.92
C ALA A 30 -9.64 14.72 14.85
N LYS A 31 -10.84 15.30 14.89
CA LYS A 31 -11.96 14.77 15.68
C LYS A 31 -12.74 13.67 14.94
N ALA A 32 -12.99 13.87 13.65
CA ALA A 32 -13.82 12.97 12.84
C ALA A 32 -13.14 11.64 12.52
N GLU A 33 -11.81 11.64 12.40
CA GLU A 33 -11.02 10.49 11.94
C GLU A 33 -10.18 9.83 13.05
N ARG A 34 -10.27 10.32 14.28
CA ARG A 34 -9.58 9.76 15.43
C ARG A 34 -9.91 8.27 15.61
N GLY A 35 -8.89 7.45 15.80
CA GLY A 35 -9.03 6.00 15.99
C GLY A 35 -9.39 5.21 14.74
N LYS A 36 -9.52 5.85 13.57
CA LYS A 36 -9.71 5.15 12.30
C LYS A 36 -8.37 4.81 11.65
N PRO A 37 -8.31 3.82 10.75
CA PRO A 37 -7.11 3.54 9.97
C PRO A 37 -6.68 4.74 9.12
N PHE A 38 -5.37 5.04 9.11
CA PHE A 38 -4.81 6.08 8.27
C PHE A 38 -4.18 5.48 7.01
N TYR A 39 -4.75 5.76 5.85
CA TYR A 39 -4.23 5.30 4.57
C TYR A 39 -3.13 6.20 4.04
N MET A 40 -1.92 5.67 3.98
CA MET A 40 -0.72 6.35 3.51
C MET A 40 -0.60 6.26 1.98
N VAL A 41 -1.03 7.31 1.28
CA VAL A 41 -1.09 7.39 -0.17
C VAL A 41 0.05 8.24 -0.72
N GLY A 42 0.88 7.68 -1.59
CA GLY A 42 1.94 8.41 -2.29
C GLY A 42 3.35 7.86 -2.10
N GLY A 43 4.27 8.31 -2.96
CA GLY A 43 5.62 7.75 -3.05
C GLY A 43 6.48 7.92 -1.81
N SER A 44 6.33 9.03 -1.07
CA SER A 44 7.07 9.26 0.16
C SER A 44 6.66 8.30 1.28
N TRP A 45 5.36 8.02 1.40
CA TRP A 45 4.85 7.04 2.36
C TRP A 45 5.26 5.61 2.02
N ARG A 46 5.25 5.25 0.73
CA ARG A 46 5.76 3.95 0.27
C ARG A 46 7.26 3.79 0.55
N ALA A 47 8.04 4.85 0.39
CA ALA A 47 9.45 4.82 0.74
C ALA A 47 9.68 4.55 2.24
N LEU A 48 8.93 5.21 3.12
CA LEU A 48 8.98 4.92 4.56
C LEU A 48 8.59 3.47 4.88
N ALA A 49 7.58 2.94 4.18
CA ALA A 49 7.18 1.54 4.34
C ALA A 49 8.27 0.57 3.89
N GLN A 50 8.93 0.82 2.76
CA GLN A 50 10.06 0.01 2.29
C GLN A 50 11.22 0.00 3.29
N MET A 51 11.53 1.16 3.85
CA MET A 51 12.53 1.29 4.91
C MET A 51 12.15 0.44 6.13
N HIS A 52 10.89 0.53 6.58
CA HIS A 52 10.39 -0.26 7.71
C HIS A 52 10.41 -1.77 7.42
N MET A 53 9.98 -2.18 6.23
CA MET A 53 10.04 -3.57 5.79
C MET A 53 11.47 -4.12 5.85
N ARG A 54 12.44 -3.32 5.42
CA ARG A 54 13.87 -3.71 5.45
C ARG A 54 14.37 -3.91 6.87
N VAL A 55 14.03 -2.99 7.78
CA VAL A 55 14.46 -3.07 9.18
C VAL A 55 13.81 -4.23 9.92
N THR A 56 12.57 -4.57 9.58
CA THR A 56 11.80 -5.65 10.22
C THR A 56 11.96 -7.00 9.53
N ASP A 57 12.81 -7.09 8.51
CA ASP A 57 12.99 -8.28 7.67
C ASP A 57 11.66 -8.87 7.17
N PHE A 58 10.77 -7.98 6.68
CA PHE A 58 9.45 -8.37 6.23
C PHE A 58 9.55 -9.22 4.95
N PRO A 59 8.96 -10.42 4.93
CA PRO A 59 9.24 -11.41 3.87
C PRO A 59 8.66 -11.07 2.49
N LEU A 60 7.70 -10.13 2.41
CA LEU A 60 7.03 -9.79 1.15
C LEU A 60 7.42 -8.40 0.69
N PRO A 61 8.01 -8.21 -0.51
CA PRO A 61 8.41 -6.90 -1.01
C PRO A 61 7.24 -6.07 -1.57
N ALA A 62 6.03 -6.26 -1.05
CA ALA A 62 4.81 -5.59 -1.50
C ALA A 62 4.36 -4.54 -0.50
N THR A 63 4.41 -3.26 -0.90
CA THR A 63 4.02 -2.15 -0.02
C THR A 63 2.50 -1.95 0.05
N HIS A 64 1.72 -2.48 -0.89
CA HIS A 64 0.27 -2.32 -0.87
C HIS A 64 -0.35 -3.11 0.28
N HIS A 65 -1.22 -2.44 1.06
CA HIS A 65 -1.81 -2.98 2.29
C HIS A 65 -0.80 -3.37 3.40
N TYR A 66 0.47 -2.93 3.28
CA TYR A 66 1.39 -3.06 4.38
C TYR A 66 0.88 -2.26 5.59
N ARG A 67 0.77 -2.93 6.71
CA ARG A 67 0.18 -2.38 7.94
C ARG A 67 1.25 -2.15 9.00
N MET A 68 1.19 -1.01 9.64
CA MET A 68 2.08 -0.63 10.73
C MET A 68 1.26 -0.12 11.91
N LYS A 69 1.77 -0.33 13.11
CA LYS A 69 1.21 0.29 14.32
C LYS A 69 1.48 1.79 14.30
N THR A 70 0.58 2.58 14.85
CA THR A 70 0.76 4.04 14.95
C THR A 70 2.03 4.43 15.68
N SER A 71 2.43 3.68 16.71
CA SER A 71 3.68 3.89 17.44
C SER A 71 4.94 3.79 16.57
N GLN A 72 4.88 3.09 15.45
CA GLN A 72 6.02 2.96 14.52
C GLN A 72 6.29 4.25 13.71
N ALA A 73 5.39 5.24 13.74
CA ALA A 73 5.67 6.55 13.16
C ALA A 73 6.88 7.23 13.82
N ALA A 74 7.01 7.13 15.15
CA ALA A 74 8.17 7.66 15.88
C ALA A 74 9.45 6.89 15.56
N GLU A 75 9.35 5.60 15.39
CA GLU A 75 10.48 4.75 14.97
C GLU A 75 10.96 5.12 13.57
N LEU A 76 10.03 5.24 12.62
CA LEU A 76 10.34 5.66 11.24
C LEU A 76 11.02 7.04 11.20
N LYS A 77 10.59 7.98 12.04
CA LYS A 77 11.23 9.29 12.14
C LYS A 77 12.68 9.15 12.59
N ARG A 78 12.93 8.38 13.65
CA ARG A 78 14.28 8.14 14.14
C ARG A 78 15.17 7.45 13.10
N LEU A 79 14.64 6.42 12.42
CA LEU A 79 15.34 5.69 11.36
C LEU A 79 15.68 6.59 10.16
N ALA A 80 14.78 7.49 9.78
CA ALA A 80 14.98 8.40 8.67
C ALA A 80 16.02 9.52 8.96
N GLU A 81 16.32 9.79 10.22
CA GLU A 81 17.33 10.76 10.66
C GLU A 81 18.75 10.15 10.75
N ILE A 82 18.86 8.82 10.69
CA ILE A 82 20.12 8.09 10.81
C ILE A 82 20.46 7.49 9.43
N ASP A 83 21.70 7.64 9.01
CA ASP A 83 22.21 6.95 7.82
C ASP A 83 22.45 5.46 8.14
N GLY A 84 21.72 4.59 7.48
CA GLY A 84 21.77 3.17 7.71
C GLY A 84 21.48 2.36 6.43
N GLU A 85 21.79 1.07 6.44
CA GLU A 85 21.62 0.17 5.29
C GLU A 85 20.19 0.17 4.72
N TRP A 86 19.18 0.42 5.58
CA TRP A 86 17.78 0.51 5.16
C TRP A 86 17.51 1.67 4.21
N MET A 87 18.33 2.73 4.23
CA MET A 87 18.21 3.83 3.26
C MET A 87 18.43 3.36 1.83
N GLY A 88 19.26 2.34 1.61
CA GLY A 88 19.46 1.72 0.30
C GLY A 88 18.24 1.01 -0.26
N SER A 89 17.26 0.67 0.58
CA SER A 89 16.01 0.04 0.15
C SER A 89 15.02 0.98 -0.55
N ILE A 90 15.27 2.29 -0.47
CA ILE A 90 14.39 3.31 -1.07
C ILE A 90 15.10 4.05 -2.21
N PRO A 91 14.36 4.48 -3.25
CA PRO A 91 14.95 5.20 -4.38
C PRO A 91 15.72 6.46 -3.94
N ALA A 92 16.90 6.70 -4.50
CA ALA A 92 17.77 7.81 -4.14
C ALA A 92 17.07 9.19 -4.06
N PRO A 93 16.16 9.58 -4.98
CA PRO A 93 15.43 10.85 -4.85
C PRO A 93 14.49 10.90 -3.63
N ARG A 94 14.21 9.76 -2.99
CA ARG A 94 13.36 9.68 -1.80
C ARG A 94 14.16 9.66 -0.51
N GLN A 95 15.42 9.27 -0.55
CA GLN A 95 16.30 9.27 0.63
C GLN A 95 16.40 10.67 1.23
N ALA A 96 16.68 11.69 0.42
CA ALA A 96 16.75 13.08 0.87
C ALA A 96 15.43 13.58 1.50
N THR A 97 14.29 13.08 1.06
CA THR A 97 12.97 13.53 1.54
C THR A 97 12.40 12.67 2.68
N ALA A 98 13.02 11.54 2.98
CA ALA A 98 12.55 10.60 3.99
C ALA A 98 12.43 11.23 5.40
N PRO A 99 13.40 12.02 5.89
CA PRO A 99 13.29 12.66 7.21
C PRO A 99 12.07 13.58 7.32
N VAL A 100 11.81 14.38 6.28
CA VAL A 100 10.66 15.28 6.25
C VAL A 100 9.35 14.49 6.17
N ALA A 101 9.32 13.42 5.37
CA ALA A 101 8.15 12.56 5.28
C ALA A 101 7.83 11.90 6.63
N ALA A 102 8.84 11.37 7.30
CA ALA A 102 8.69 10.70 8.59
C ALA A 102 8.26 11.68 9.69
N MET A 103 8.80 12.91 9.70
CA MET A 103 8.38 13.99 10.60
C MET A 103 6.89 14.34 10.38
N LEU A 104 6.44 14.45 9.13
CA LEU A 104 5.03 14.71 8.82
C LEU A 104 4.14 13.54 9.25
N LEU A 105 4.58 12.28 9.04
CA LEU A 105 3.85 11.11 9.48
C LEU A 105 3.69 11.08 11.00
N GLN A 106 4.76 11.34 11.74
CA GLN A 106 4.70 11.43 13.19
C GLN A 106 3.69 12.48 13.63
N GLN A 107 3.73 13.68 13.04
CA GLN A 107 2.78 14.74 13.39
C GLN A 107 1.33 14.35 13.09
N ILE A 108 1.08 13.67 11.97
CA ILE A 108 -0.26 13.18 11.63
C ILE A 108 -0.70 12.10 12.64
N ALA A 109 0.20 11.20 13.01
CA ALA A 109 -0.07 10.17 14.00
C ALA A 109 -0.42 10.76 15.37
N ASP A 110 0.29 11.80 15.80
CA ASP A 110 0.04 12.48 17.07
C ASP A 110 -1.31 13.24 17.09
N GLU A 111 -1.71 13.83 15.96
CA GLU A 111 -2.94 14.64 15.88
C GLU A 111 -4.21 13.79 15.64
N LEU A 112 -4.11 12.74 14.83
CA LEU A 112 -5.24 11.89 14.46
C LEU A 112 -5.37 10.66 15.34
N GLU A 113 -4.32 10.24 16.02
CA GLU A 113 -4.27 9.00 16.81
C GLU A 113 -4.94 7.83 16.07
N PRO A 114 -4.48 7.49 14.85
CA PRO A 114 -5.11 6.45 14.06
C PRO A 114 -4.94 5.08 14.74
N SER A 115 -5.87 4.16 14.48
CA SER A 115 -5.75 2.78 14.98
C SER A 115 -4.58 2.03 14.36
N GLU A 116 -4.27 2.34 13.11
CA GLU A 116 -3.16 1.76 12.35
C GLU A 116 -2.79 2.62 11.15
N LEU A 117 -1.60 2.39 10.61
CA LEU A 117 -1.08 3.00 9.39
C LEU A 117 -1.12 1.96 8.29
N ILE A 118 -1.83 2.23 7.18
CA ILE A 118 -1.97 1.31 6.05
C ILE A 118 -1.41 1.96 4.80
N VAL A 119 -0.46 1.30 4.15
CA VAL A 119 0.16 1.82 2.92
C VAL A 119 -0.66 1.46 1.70
N SER A 120 -0.88 2.44 0.82
CA SER A 120 -1.54 2.21 -0.47
C SER A 120 -0.58 2.40 -1.64
N ALA A 121 -0.54 1.41 -2.53
CA ALA A 121 0.11 1.54 -3.83
C ALA A 121 -0.70 2.46 -4.75
N PHE A 122 -2.01 2.50 -4.58
CA PHE A 122 -2.93 3.32 -5.37
C PHE A 122 -3.05 4.73 -4.80
N GLY A 123 -3.23 5.69 -5.68
CA GLY A 123 -3.33 7.11 -5.36
C GLY A 123 -4.60 7.76 -5.90
N LEU A 124 -4.59 9.08 -5.92
CA LEU A 124 -5.72 9.89 -6.40
C LEU A 124 -6.09 9.58 -7.85
N ARG A 125 -5.09 9.32 -8.70
CA ARG A 125 -5.31 9.00 -10.12
C ARG A 125 -6.10 7.72 -10.30
N GLU A 126 -5.68 6.68 -9.63
CA GLU A 126 -6.32 5.37 -9.64
C GLU A 126 -7.74 5.46 -9.05
N GLY A 127 -7.91 6.22 -7.96
CA GLY A 127 -9.23 6.50 -7.39
C GLY A 127 -10.16 7.24 -8.33
N LEU A 128 -9.64 8.21 -9.08
CA LEU A 128 -10.41 8.94 -10.08
C LEU A 128 -10.84 8.03 -11.25
N LEU A 129 -9.91 7.21 -11.75
CA LEU A 129 -10.22 6.23 -12.79
C LEU A 129 -11.29 5.25 -12.32
N TYR A 130 -11.14 4.71 -11.10
CA TYR A 130 -12.13 3.83 -10.49
C TYR A 130 -13.51 4.48 -10.35
N SER A 131 -13.56 5.76 -9.95
CA SER A 131 -14.83 6.48 -9.83
C SER A 131 -15.55 6.67 -11.16
N GLY A 132 -14.82 6.69 -12.28
CA GLY A 132 -15.35 6.77 -13.64
C GLY A 132 -15.87 5.43 -14.19
N LEU A 133 -15.58 4.30 -13.53
CA LEU A 133 -16.09 3.00 -13.94
C LEU A 133 -17.61 2.90 -13.77
N ARG A 134 -18.27 2.12 -14.65
CA ARG A 134 -19.70 1.81 -14.51
C ARG A 134 -19.97 1.04 -13.22
N ALA A 135 -21.16 1.22 -12.64
CA ALA A 135 -21.51 0.64 -11.35
C ALA A 135 -21.34 -0.90 -11.28
N PRO A 136 -21.63 -1.72 -12.30
CA PRO A 136 -21.33 -3.15 -12.28
C PRO A 136 -19.85 -3.43 -12.11
N MET A 137 -18.98 -2.73 -12.86
CA MET A 137 -17.52 -2.91 -12.80
C MET A 137 -16.92 -2.51 -11.45
N ARG A 138 -17.50 -1.51 -10.77
CA ARG A 138 -17.07 -1.12 -9.42
C ARG A 138 -17.42 -2.14 -8.33
N LYS A 139 -18.30 -3.09 -8.64
CA LYS A 139 -18.71 -4.16 -7.71
C LYS A 139 -17.88 -5.43 -7.86
N THR A 140 -17.12 -5.57 -8.95
CA THR A 140 -16.22 -6.71 -9.13
C THR A 140 -15.02 -6.61 -8.18
N ASP A 141 -14.46 -7.74 -7.80
CA ASP A 141 -13.26 -7.78 -6.96
C ASP A 141 -12.03 -7.41 -7.81
N PRO A 142 -11.32 -6.30 -7.50
CA PRO A 142 -10.19 -5.84 -8.31
C PRO A 142 -9.04 -6.86 -8.38
N LEU A 143 -8.85 -7.68 -7.35
CA LEU A 143 -7.82 -8.70 -7.34
C LEU A 143 -8.16 -9.82 -8.32
N VAL A 144 -9.39 -10.30 -8.30
CA VAL A 144 -9.86 -11.36 -9.19
C VAL A 144 -9.86 -10.88 -10.64
N GLU A 145 -10.34 -9.66 -10.91
CA GLU A 145 -10.32 -9.09 -12.26
C GLU A 145 -8.88 -8.90 -12.77
N ALA A 146 -7.98 -8.39 -11.95
CA ALA A 146 -6.59 -8.23 -12.34
C ALA A 146 -5.90 -9.59 -12.59
N ALA A 147 -6.20 -10.60 -11.78
CA ALA A 147 -5.68 -11.94 -11.97
C ALA A 147 -6.24 -12.58 -13.25
N ARG A 148 -7.52 -12.39 -13.53
CA ARG A 148 -8.18 -12.87 -14.76
C ARG A 148 -7.58 -12.21 -16.01
N ASP A 149 -7.36 -10.91 -15.96
CA ASP A 149 -6.74 -10.11 -17.03
C ASP A 149 -5.28 -10.56 -17.29
N ALA A 150 -4.52 -10.77 -16.22
CA ALA A 150 -3.13 -11.20 -16.31
C ALA A 150 -2.96 -12.66 -16.75
N GLY A 151 -3.88 -13.55 -16.33
CA GLY A 151 -3.82 -14.98 -16.64
C GLY A 151 -4.67 -15.41 -17.83
N GLY A 152 -5.55 -14.54 -18.32
CA GLY A 152 -6.65 -14.95 -19.18
C GLY A 152 -6.75 -14.24 -20.52
N GLY A 153 -5.69 -13.83 -21.13
CA GLY A 153 -5.79 -13.41 -22.53
C GLY A 153 -6.54 -14.42 -23.40
N GLU A 154 -6.62 -14.22 -24.68
CA GLU A 154 -7.26 -15.11 -25.68
C GLU A 154 -6.60 -16.50 -25.78
N HIS A 155 -6.36 -17.15 -24.65
CA HIS A 155 -5.56 -18.35 -24.57
C HIS A 155 -6.42 -19.62 -24.61
N ARG A 156 -5.82 -20.66 -25.16
CA ARG A 156 -6.38 -22.01 -25.31
C ARG A 156 -7.02 -22.58 -24.01
N PHE A 157 -6.62 -22.04 -22.87
CA PHE A 157 -7.03 -22.48 -21.53
C PHE A 157 -7.73 -21.37 -20.72
N GLY A 158 -8.46 -20.46 -21.35
CA GLY A 158 -9.09 -19.30 -20.69
C GLY A 158 -9.99 -19.61 -19.50
N GLN A 159 -10.48 -20.86 -19.35
CA GLN A 159 -11.25 -21.32 -18.21
C GLN A 159 -10.44 -22.19 -17.23
N HIS A 160 -9.16 -22.42 -17.51
CA HIS A 160 -8.36 -23.36 -16.72
C HIS A 160 -8.25 -22.94 -15.24
N GLY A 161 -8.10 -21.66 -14.97
CA GLY A 161 -8.00 -21.13 -13.61
C GLY A 161 -9.28 -21.36 -12.80
N ASP A 162 -10.44 -21.14 -13.40
CA ASP A 162 -11.73 -21.40 -12.75
C ASP A 162 -11.90 -22.90 -12.48
N LEU A 163 -11.63 -23.76 -13.46
CA LEU A 163 -11.68 -25.22 -13.30
C LEU A 163 -10.70 -25.74 -12.25
N LEU A 164 -9.48 -25.20 -12.23
CA LEU A 164 -8.48 -25.54 -11.22
C LEU A 164 -8.97 -25.16 -9.83
N HIS A 165 -9.55 -23.96 -9.67
CA HIS A 165 -10.11 -23.50 -8.41
C HIS A 165 -11.23 -24.43 -7.91
N GLU A 166 -12.15 -24.81 -8.77
CA GLU A 166 -13.23 -25.76 -8.44
C GLU A 166 -12.66 -27.13 -8.04
N TRP A 167 -11.67 -27.63 -8.78
CA TRP A 167 -11.06 -28.92 -8.53
C TRP A 167 -10.34 -29.02 -7.20
N ILE A 168 -9.62 -27.96 -6.79
CA ILE A 168 -8.89 -27.95 -5.51
C ILE A 168 -9.75 -27.52 -4.32
N ALA A 169 -10.95 -26.95 -4.55
CA ALA A 169 -11.82 -26.44 -3.49
C ALA A 169 -12.05 -27.43 -2.34
N PRO A 170 -12.29 -28.75 -2.58
CA PRO A 170 -12.53 -29.71 -1.51
C PRO A 170 -11.33 -29.96 -0.56
N ILE A 171 -10.12 -29.53 -0.96
CA ILE A 171 -8.90 -29.72 -0.15
C ILE A 171 -8.80 -28.66 0.96
N PHE A 172 -9.54 -27.56 0.82
CA PHE A 172 -9.44 -26.40 1.70
C PHE A 172 -10.69 -26.23 2.56
N GLU A 173 -10.48 -25.76 3.79
CA GLU A 173 -11.57 -25.30 4.63
C GLU A 173 -12.25 -24.05 4.04
N ASP A 174 -13.55 -23.96 4.22
CA ASP A 174 -14.38 -22.85 3.73
C ASP A 174 -14.10 -21.56 4.53
N LYS A 175 -13.09 -20.81 4.11
CA LYS A 175 -12.76 -19.49 4.64
C LYS A 175 -12.93 -18.45 3.52
N PRO A 176 -14.02 -17.65 3.52
CA PRO A 176 -14.30 -16.70 2.43
C PRO A 176 -13.18 -15.74 2.13
N SER A 177 -12.39 -15.35 3.14
CA SER A 177 -11.22 -14.48 2.96
C SER A 177 -10.09 -15.14 2.17
N MET A 178 -9.99 -16.47 2.21
CA MET A 178 -8.96 -17.24 1.49
C MET A 178 -9.44 -17.69 0.12
N GLU A 179 -10.74 -17.88 -0.07
CA GLU A 179 -11.33 -18.28 -1.35
C GLU A 179 -10.95 -17.32 -2.48
N ARG A 180 -11.09 -16.02 -2.26
CA ARG A 180 -10.69 -14.98 -3.21
C ARG A 180 -9.22 -15.06 -3.59
N LEU A 181 -8.34 -15.31 -2.63
CA LEU A 181 -6.90 -15.43 -2.86
C LEU A 181 -6.58 -16.72 -3.63
N ARG A 182 -7.26 -17.83 -3.33
CA ARG A 182 -7.12 -19.09 -4.08
C ARG A 182 -7.56 -18.92 -5.52
N LEU A 183 -8.72 -18.30 -5.75
CA LEU A 183 -9.22 -18.04 -7.10
C LEU A 183 -8.22 -17.18 -7.88
N ALA A 184 -7.73 -16.09 -7.30
CA ALA A 184 -6.73 -15.24 -7.95
C ALA A 184 -5.44 -16.01 -8.27
N ALA A 185 -4.97 -16.86 -7.35
CA ALA A 185 -3.80 -17.71 -7.58
C ALA A 185 -4.02 -18.70 -8.71
N CYS A 186 -5.19 -19.36 -8.76
CA CYS A 186 -5.54 -20.28 -9.84
C CYS A 186 -5.62 -19.59 -11.21
N LEU A 187 -6.20 -18.38 -11.26
CA LEU A 187 -6.27 -17.58 -12.48
C LEU A 187 -4.87 -17.18 -13.00
N LEU A 188 -3.93 -16.88 -12.09
CA LEU A 188 -2.55 -16.55 -12.46
C LEU A 188 -1.72 -17.78 -12.83
N ALA A 189 -2.11 -18.97 -12.38
CA ALA A 189 -1.38 -20.22 -12.59
C ALA A 189 -1.55 -20.83 -14.01
N THR A 190 -2.23 -20.13 -14.92
CA THR A 190 -2.74 -20.76 -16.15
C THR A 190 -1.68 -21.18 -17.15
N GLU A 191 -0.84 -20.29 -17.66
CA GLU A 191 0.07 -20.70 -18.76
C GLU A 191 1.53 -20.87 -18.39
N ALA A 192 2.03 -20.01 -17.52
CA ALA A 192 3.44 -20.05 -17.16
C ALA A 192 3.83 -21.38 -16.49
N HIS A 193 2.93 -21.97 -15.73
CA HIS A 193 3.17 -23.26 -15.06
C HIS A 193 3.00 -24.47 -15.98
N VAL A 194 2.08 -24.41 -16.92
CA VAL A 194 1.97 -25.45 -17.95
C VAL A 194 3.24 -25.49 -18.81
N SER A 195 3.72 -24.32 -19.23
CA SER A 195 4.97 -24.21 -20.00
C SER A 195 6.19 -24.67 -19.20
N ALA A 196 6.28 -24.30 -17.91
CA ALA A 196 7.34 -24.74 -17.02
C ALA A 196 7.28 -26.25 -16.72
N GLY A 197 6.08 -26.82 -16.61
CA GLY A 197 5.88 -28.26 -16.43
C GLY A 197 6.32 -29.10 -17.62
N TYR A 198 6.35 -28.54 -18.82
CA TYR A 198 6.90 -29.18 -20.00
C TYR A 198 8.41 -28.98 -20.16
N ALA A 199 9.00 -28.09 -19.40
CA ALA A 199 10.44 -27.82 -19.45
C ALA A 199 11.24 -28.63 -18.40
N ILE A 200 10.56 -29.39 -17.56
CA ILE A 200 11.10 -30.35 -16.60
C ILE A 200 10.98 -31.77 -17.19
#